data_b0aec06cece921a189e48c82d3191946
#
_entry.id   b0aec06cece921a189e48c82d3191946
#
_cell.length_a   1.000
_cell.length_b   1.000
_cell.length_c   1.000
_cell.angle_alpha   90.00
_cell.angle_beta   90.00
_cell.angle_gamma   90.00
#
_symmetry.space_group_name_H-M   'P 1'
#
loop_
_entity.id
_entity.type
_entity.pdbx_description
1 polymer ?
#
loop_
_entity_poly.entity_id
_entity_poly.type
_entity_poly.pdbx_seq_one_letter_code
_entity_poly.pdbx_strand_id
1 'polypeptide(L)'
;LKKINVKKGAVLQRKGDISSRVYLVESGLLRSYTIDEKGKEHIFMFGPEHWLVADSCEPNTPCQLFIDAIEDTIINIALKEDLLKEGPDLNALLRRLNTMQNRIIMLMSSNAKERYEHFIKTYPNIIQRVPLKMVASYLGITPEALSRVRHDLSLEK
;
A
#
# COMPACT_ATOMS: atom_id res chain seq x y z
N LEU A 1 -13.95 10.94 -13.54
CA LEU A 1 -12.57 10.55 -13.19
C LEU A 1 -11.57 11.38 -14.00
N LYS A 2 -10.56 11.95 -13.34
CA LYS A 2 -9.49 12.70 -14.00
C LYS A 2 -8.26 11.81 -14.16
N LYS A 3 -7.86 11.51 -15.41
CA LYS A 3 -6.66 10.73 -15.71
C LYS A 3 -5.42 11.63 -15.68
N ILE A 4 -4.36 11.20 -14.99
CA ILE A 4 -3.06 11.90 -14.96
C ILE A 4 -1.90 10.91 -15.06
N ASN A 5 -0.79 11.40 -15.61
CA ASN A 5 0.50 10.72 -15.59
C ASN A 5 1.34 11.26 -14.44
N VAL A 6 1.86 10.37 -13.63
CA VAL A 6 2.64 10.67 -12.42
C VAL A 6 4.04 10.10 -12.60
N LYS A 7 5.06 10.93 -12.42
CA LYS A 7 6.45 10.49 -12.51
C LYS A 7 6.89 9.77 -11.24
N LYS A 8 7.80 8.82 -11.40
CA LYS A 8 8.48 8.15 -10.28
C LYS A 8 8.96 9.17 -9.24
N GLY A 9 8.65 8.93 -7.97
CA GLY A 9 9.01 9.77 -6.84
C GLY A 9 8.08 10.96 -6.60
N ALA A 10 7.08 11.19 -7.46
CA ALA A 10 6.12 12.27 -7.25
C ALA A 10 5.20 11.95 -6.06
N VAL A 11 5.07 12.91 -5.15
CA VAL A 11 4.21 12.82 -3.98
C VAL A 11 2.81 13.32 -4.34
N LEU A 12 1.82 12.45 -4.17
CA LEU A 12 0.41 12.74 -4.43
C LEU A 12 -0.33 13.26 -3.21
N GLN A 13 0.13 12.87 -2.02
CA GLN A 13 -0.46 13.23 -0.73
C GLN A 13 0.61 13.20 0.36
N ARG A 14 0.55 14.17 1.27
CA ARG A 14 1.36 14.21 2.49
C ARG A 14 0.49 14.04 3.72
N LYS A 15 1.07 13.50 4.79
CA LYS A 15 0.43 13.51 6.11
C LYS A 15 0.11 14.95 6.51
N GLY A 16 -1.12 15.18 6.95
CA GLY A 16 -1.63 16.52 7.31
C GLY A 16 -2.32 17.27 6.17
N ASP A 17 -2.15 16.84 4.91
CA ASP A 17 -2.89 17.45 3.80
C ASP A 17 -4.39 17.26 3.99
N ILE A 18 -5.18 18.27 3.67
CA ILE A 18 -6.64 18.12 3.54
C ILE A 18 -6.93 17.59 2.14
N SER A 19 -7.17 16.29 2.05
CA SER A 19 -7.37 15.64 0.74
C SER A 19 -8.55 14.68 0.78
N SER A 20 -9.43 14.84 -0.19
CA SER A 20 -10.59 13.97 -0.42
C SER A 20 -10.40 13.08 -1.66
N ARG A 21 -9.15 12.73 -2.00
CA ARG A 21 -8.84 12.03 -3.26
C ARG A 21 -8.72 10.53 -3.06
N VAL A 22 -9.17 9.80 -4.10
CA VAL A 22 -8.96 8.38 -4.28
C VAL A 22 -8.25 8.18 -5.61
N TYR A 23 -7.23 7.34 -5.63
CA TYR A 23 -6.40 7.07 -6.80
C TYR A 23 -6.62 5.63 -7.28
N LEU A 24 -7.20 5.47 -8.47
CA LEU A 24 -7.25 4.18 -9.16
C LEU A 24 -6.03 4.05 -10.05
N VAL A 25 -5.18 3.08 -9.79
CA VAL A 25 -3.97 2.82 -10.58
C VAL A 25 -4.36 2.09 -11.86
N GLU A 26 -4.08 2.70 -13.02
CA GLU A 26 -4.28 2.11 -14.34
C GLU A 26 -3.04 1.34 -14.78
N SER A 27 -1.86 1.93 -14.59
CA SER A 27 -0.57 1.27 -14.79
C SER A 27 0.47 1.86 -13.85
N GLY A 28 1.48 1.08 -13.49
CA GLY A 28 2.53 1.50 -12.56
C GLY A 28 2.24 1.10 -11.12
N LEU A 29 2.86 1.79 -10.16
CA LEU A 29 2.85 1.39 -8.77
C LEU A 29 2.88 2.60 -7.84
N LEU A 30 1.87 2.71 -6.99
CA LEU A 30 1.84 3.61 -5.85
C LEU A 30 2.22 2.88 -4.56
N ARG A 31 2.61 3.64 -3.53
CA ARG A 31 2.65 3.19 -2.14
C ARG A 31 1.97 4.19 -1.23
N SER A 32 1.43 3.71 -0.12
CA SER A 32 1.05 4.53 1.01
C SER A 32 1.85 4.12 2.25
N TYR A 33 2.27 5.11 3.04
CA TYR A 33 3.17 4.89 4.18
C TYR A 33 3.02 6.00 5.23
N THR A 34 3.53 5.74 6.40
CA THR A 34 3.73 6.76 7.45
C THR A 34 5.21 6.85 7.82
N ILE A 35 5.59 7.95 8.47
CA ILE A 35 6.94 8.17 8.98
C ILE A 35 6.83 8.35 10.49
N ASP A 36 7.62 7.59 11.26
CA ASP A 36 7.66 7.71 12.71
C ASP A 36 8.56 8.87 13.17
N GLU A 37 8.60 9.10 14.48
CA GLU A 37 9.39 10.18 15.11
C GLU A 37 10.91 10.06 14.84
N LYS A 38 11.38 8.86 14.50
CA LYS A 38 12.78 8.58 14.17
C LYS A 38 13.08 8.74 12.67
N GLY A 39 12.09 9.16 11.87
CA GLY A 39 12.22 9.31 10.42
C GLY A 39 12.14 8.00 9.63
N LYS A 40 11.75 6.88 10.27
CA LYS A 40 11.61 5.59 9.61
C LYS A 40 10.26 5.50 8.91
N GLU A 41 10.30 5.08 7.64
CA GLU A 41 9.09 4.80 6.84
C GLU A 41 8.50 3.45 7.21
N HIS A 42 7.18 3.43 7.39
CA HIS A 42 6.37 2.23 7.62
C HIS A 42 5.37 2.11 6.47
N ILE A 43 5.60 1.13 5.60
CA ILE A 43 4.74 0.91 4.44
C ILE A 43 3.40 0.34 4.90
N PHE A 44 2.33 1.07 4.58
CA PHE A 44 0.97 0.62 4.85
C PHE A 44 0.46 -0.29 3.72
N MET A 45 0.65 0.11 2.45
CA MET A 45 0.13 -0.63 1.31
C MET A 45 0.94 -0.32 0.05
N PHE A 46 1.06 -1.32 -0.84
CA PHE A 46 1.40 -1.11 -2.24
C PHE A 46 0.10 -1.10 -3.07
N GLY A 47 0.04 -0.23 -4.05
CA GLY A 47 -1.09 -0.09 -4.98
C GLY A 47 -0.65 -0.36 -6.41
N PRO A 48 -0.59 -1.63 -6.85
CA PRO A 48 -0.36 -1.97 -8.25
C PRO A 48 -1.57 -1.68 -9.12
N GLU A 49 -1.50 -2.08 -10.38
CA GLU A 49 -2.55 -1.93 -11.37
C GLU A 49 -3.90 -2.45 -10.87
N HIS A 50 -4.96 -1.71 -11.13
CA HIS A 50 -6.36 -1.97 -10.74
C HIS A 50 -6.65 -1.83 -9.23
N TRP A 51 -5.69 -1.33 -8.44
CA TRP A 51 -5.91 -1.06 -7.03
C TRP A 51 -6.36 0.38 -6.80
N LEU A 52 -7.25 0.53 -5.80
CA LEU A 52 -7.63 1.81 -5.23
C LEU A 52 -6.68 2.14 -4.07
N VAL A 53 -6.02 3.28 -4.17
CA VAL A 53 -5.15 3.81 -3.12
C VAL A 53 -5.78 5.09 -2.56
N ALA A 54 -6.04 5.11 -1.26
CA ALA A 54 -6.60 6.26 -0.56
C ALA A 54 -6.25 6.18 0.92
N ASP A 55 -6.23 7.32 1.58
CA ASP A 55 -6.28 7.42 3.03
C ASP A 55 -7.70 7.13 3.53
N SER A 56 -7.84 6.48 4.68
CA SER A 56 -9.14 6.16 5.28
C SER A 56 -9.78 7.33 6.03
N CYS A 57 -9.12 8.49 6.09
CA CYS A 57 -9.65 9.70 6.71
C CYS A 57 -10.97 10.13 6.06
N GLU A 58 -11.83 10.74 6.84
CA GLU A 58 -13.06 11.37 6.34
C GLU A 58 -12.74 12.48 5.33
N PRO A 59 -13.66 12.81 4.41
CA PRO A 59 -13.50 13.97 3.54
C PRO A 59 -13.23 15.23 4.35
N ASN A 60 -12.36 16.08 3.83
CA ASN A 60 -11.99 17.36 4.44
C ASN A 60 -11.35 17.28 5.84
N THR A 61 -10.80 16.13 6.20
CA THR A 61 -9.98 15.95 7.40
C THR A 61 -8.49 15.72 7.03
N PRO A 62 -7.54 16.02 7.96
CA PRO A 62 -6.13 15.80 7.69
C PRO A 62 -5.80 14.34 7.42
N CYS A 63 -5.07 14.09 6.34
CA CYS A 63 -4.59 12.76 5.98
C CYS A 63 -3.56 12.24 6.96
N GLN A 64 -3.56 10.93 7.18
CA GLN A 64 -2.62 10.25 8.08
C GLN A 64 -1.43 9.63 7.34
N LEU A 65 -1.58 9.39 6.03
CA LEU A 65 -0.61 8.70 5.22
C LEU A 65 0.01 9.63 4.16
N PHE A 66 1.26 9.34 3.83
CA PHE A 66 1.87 9.78 2.58
C PHE A 66 1.47 8.81 1.46
N ILE A 67 1.33 9.34 0.24
CA ILE A 67 1.12 8.54 -0.97
C ILE A 67 2.04 9.09 -2.05
N ASP A 68 2.89 8.23 -2.62
CA ASP A 68 3.79 8.58 -3.71
C ASP A 68 3.86 7.47 -4.78
N ALA A 69 4.46 7.80 -5.92
CA ALA A 69 4.67 6.88 -7.03
C ALA A 69 6.06 6.23 -6.94
N ILE A 70 6.13 4.90 -6.90
CA ILE A 70 7.38 4.14 -6.89
C ILE A 70 8.00 4.08 -8.28
N GLU A 71 7.19 4.15 -9.31
CA GLU A 71 7.59 4.16 -10.72
C GLU A 71 6.69 5.12 -11.51
N ASP A 72 6.97 5.33 -12.80
CA ASP A 72 6.08 6.12 -13.67
C ASP A 72 4.70 5.46 -13.70
N THR A 73 3.67 6.19 -13.33
CA THR A 73 2.34 5.64 -13.01
C THR A 73 1.25 6.45 -13.69
N ILE A 74 0.25 5.77 -14.21
CA ILE A 74 -0.98 6.38 -14.73
C ILE A 74 -2.10 6.10 -13.74
N ILE A 75 -2.77 7.16 -13.28
CA ILE A 75 -3.86 7.06 -12.32
C ILE A 75 -5.11 7.80 -12.79
N ASN A 76 -6.26 7.31 -12.34
CA ASN A 76 -7.52 8.01 -12.40
C ASN A 76 -7.87 8.51 -10.99
N ILE A 77 -8.20 9.81 -10.88
CA ILE A 77 -8.52 10.46 -9.60
C ILE A 77 -10.03 10.61 -9.49
N ALA A 78 -10.59 10.19 -8.36
CA ALA A 78 -11.94 10.51 -7.92
C ALA A 78 -11.92 11.30 -6.61
N LEU A 79 -13.00 12.01 -6.31
CA LEU A 79 -13.23 12.59 -5.00
C LEU A 79 -14.01 11.62 -4.12
N LYS A 80 -13.66 11.54 -2.83
CA LYS A 80 -14.38 10.70 -1.85
C LYS A 80 -15.85 11.08 -1.75
N GLU A 81 -16.13 12.39 -1.78
CA GLU A 81 -17.50 12.91 -1.72
C GLU A 81 -18.36 12.40 -2.89
N ASP A 82 -17.81 12.28 -4.08
CA ASP A 82 -18.55 11.79 -5.25
C ASP A 82 -18.82 10.29 -5.13
N LEU A 83 -17.84 9.52 -4.68
CA LEU A 83 -18.03 8.08 -4.41
C LEU A 83 -19.06 7.84 -3.30
N LEU A 84 -19.11 8.69 -2.27
CA LEU A 84 -20.08 8.58 -1.19
C LEU A 84 -21.52 8.91 -1.66
N LYS A 85 -21.68 9.84 -2.62
CA LYS A 85 -23.00 10.18 -3.20
C LYS A 85 -23.57 9.04 -4.04
N GLU A 86 -22.73 8.28 -4.74
CA GLU A 86 -23.15 7.10 -5.52
C GLU A 86 -23.57 5.93 -4.62
N GLY A 87 -23.28 6.01 -3.34
CA GLY A 87 -23.49 4.96 -2.36
C GLY A 87 -22.35 3.95 -2.30
N PRO A 88 -22.04 3.41 -1.11
CA PRO A 88 -20.93 2.47 -0.95
C PRO A 88 -21.24 1.11 -1.59
N ASP A 89 -20.33 0.58 -2.39
CA ASP A 89 -20.34 -0.86 -2.71
C ASP A 89 -19.97 -1.64 -1.43
N LEU A 90 -20.98 -2.15 -0.76
CA LEU A 90 -20.82 -2.91 0.48
C LEU A 90 -19.90 -4.12 0.29
N ASN A 91 -19.97 -4.79 -0.86
CA ASN A 91 -19.10 -5.94 -1.14
C ASN A 91 -17.64 -5.51 -1.29
N ALA A 92 -17.37 -4.38 -1.95
CA ALA A 92 -16.01 -3.82 -2.05
C ALA A 92 -15.47 -3.42 -0.67
N LEU A 93 -16.30 -2.80 0.17
CA LEU A 93 -15.95 -2.44 1.54
C LEU A 93 -15.64 -3.66 2.39
N LEU A 94 -16.47 -4.70 2.36
CA LEU A 94 -16.25 -5.94 3.08
C LEU A 94 -14.95 -6.65 2.62
N ARG A 95 -14.68 -6.69 1.31
CA ARG A 95 -13.41 -7.23 0.78
C ARG A 95 -12.20 -6.44 1.34
N ARG A 96 -12.29 -5.13 1.39
CA ARG A 96 -11.22 -4.29 1.94
C ARG A 96 -11.01 -4.51 3.44
N LEU A 97 -12.08 -4.57 4.22
CA LEU A 97 -12.03 -4.89 5.65
C LEU A 97 -11.42 -6.27 5.90
N ASN A 98 -11.82 -7.28 5.13
CA ASN A 98 -11.25 -8.63 5.24
C ASN A 98 -9.74 -8.63 4.92
N THR A 99 -9.30 -7.91 3.90
CA THR A 99 -7.87 -7.77 3.56
C THR A 99 -7.10 -7.13 4.72
N MET A 100 -7.64 -6.08 5.32
CA MET A 100 -7.02 -5.42 6.48
C MET A 100 -7.01 -6.32 7.72
N GLN A 101 -8.10 -7.02 7.99
CA GLN A 101 -8.18 -7.99 9.08
C GLN A 101 -7.13 -9.09 8.93
N ASN A 102 -7.02 -9.69 7.75
CA ASN A 102 -6.01 -10.71 7.48
C ASN A 102 -4.58 -10.20 7.66
N ARG A 103 -4.33 -8.94 7.27
CA ARG A 103 -3.03 -8.31 7.52
C ARG A 103 -2.74 -8.10 9.00
N ILE A 104 -3.72 -7.64 9.78
CA ILE A 104 -3.56 -7.48 11.23
C ILE A 104 -3.27 -8.84 11.87
N ILE A 105 -4.03 -9.87 11.54
CA ILE A 105 -3.81 -11.24 12.03
C ILE A 105 -2.38 -11.70 11.68
N MET A 106 -1.96 -11.52 10.43
CA MET A 106 -0.61 -11.84 9.99
C MET A 106 0.47 -11.14 10.82
N LEU A 107 0.31 -9.84 11.09
CA LEU A 107 1.27 -9.08 11.90
C LEU A 107 1.29 -9.53 13.37
N MET A 108 0.16 -10.01 13.90
CA MET A 108 0.03 -10.45 15.29
C MET A 108 0.53 -11.88 15.53
N SER A 109 0.30 -12.79 14.60
CA SER A 109 0.43 -14.23 14.86
C SER A 109 1.48 -14.94 14.01
N SER A 110 2.00 -14.31 12.94
CA SER A 110 2.87 -15.00 11.99
C SER A 110 4.36 -14.69 12.21
N ASN A 111 5.21 -15.69 11.98
CA ASN A 111 6.66 -15.51 11.93
C ASN A 111 7.10 -14.85 10.61
N ALA A 112 8.39 -14.53 10.49
CA ALA A 112 8.91 -13.80 9.33
C ALA A 112 8.71 -14.56 7.99
N LYS A 113 8.82 -15.90 8.00
CA LYS A 113 8.62 -16.75 6.81
C LYS A 113 7.15 -16.68 6.35
N GLU A 114 6.21 -16.91 7.26
CA GLU A 114 4.77 -16.84 6.99
C GLU A 114 4.34 -15.46 6.50
N ARG A 115 4.90 -14.37 7.08
CA ARG A 115 4.64 -13.00 6.62
C ARG A 115 5.12 -12.79 5.18
N TYR A 116 6.28 -13.31 4.83
CA TYR A 116 6.82 -13.21 3.49
C TYR A 116 6.01 -14.03 2.48
N GLU A 117 5.59 -15.23 2.82
CA GLU A 117 4.70 -16.07 2.00
C GLU A 117 3.35 -15.37 1.76
N HIS A 118 2.76 -14.76 2.81
CA HIS A 118 1.56 -13.95 2.67
C HIS A 118 1.78 -12.77 1.72
N PHE A 119 2.92 -12.09 1.81
CA PHE A 119 3.26 -10.97 0.94
C PHE A 119 3.32 -11.40 -0.54
N ILE A 120 4.01 -12.49 -0.84
CA ILE A 120 4.12 -13.00 -2.23
C ILE A 120 2.75 -13.39 -2.79
N LYS A 121 1.88 -13.95 -1.96
CA LYS A 121 0.51 -14.29 -2.34
C LYS A 121 -0.35 -13.04 -2.61
N THR A 122 -0.18 -12.01 -1.80
CA THR A 122 -0.94 -10.75 -1.94
C THR A 122 -0.43 -9.92 -3.11
N TYR A 123 0.89 -9.92 -3.34
CA TYR A 123 1.59 -9.07 -4.31
C TYR A 123 2.58 -9.90 -5.15
N PRO A 124 2.13 -10.76 -6.04
CA PRO A 124 2.99 -11.73 -6.74
C PRO A 124 4.11 -11.08 -7.56
N ASN A 125 3.90 -9.85 -8.07
CA ASN A 125 4.85 -9.16 -8.95
C ASN A 125 5.59 -7.98 -8.28
N ILE A 126 5.26 -7.65 -7.03
CA ILE A 126 5.81 -6.46 -6.37
C ILE A 126 7.26 -6.65 -5.94
N ILE A 127 7.64 -7.86 -5.56
CA ILE A 127 9.00 -8.15 -5.06
C ILE A 127 10.11 -7.76 -6.05
N GLN A 128 9.82 -7.75 -7.34
CA GLN A 128 10.77 -7.38 -8.40
C GLN A 128 10.77 -5.88 -8.71
N ARG A 129 9.77 -5.14 -8.24
CA ARG A 129 9.51 -3.72 -8.57
C ARG A 129 9.93 -2.77 -7.45
N VAL A 130 10.14 -3.29 -6.22
CA VAL A 130 10.42 -2.46 -5.05
C VAL A 130 11.70 -2.91 -4.32
N PRO A 131 12.42 -1.98 -3.67
CA PRO A 131 13.55 -2.32 -2.81
C PRO A 131 13.12 -3.24 -1.66
N LEU A 132 13.95 -4.23 -1.32
CA LEU A 132 13.66 -5.18 -0.24
C LEU A 132 13.41 -4.51 1.12
N LYS A 133 14.03 -3.34 1.38
CA LYS A 133 13.76 -2.56 2.59
C LYS A 133 12.30 -2.12 2.71
N MET A 134 11.63 -1.85 1.57
CA MET A 134 10.19 -1.52 1.58
C MET A 134 9.34 -2.74 1.87
N VAL A 135 9.72 -3.90 1.33
CA VAL A 135 9.06 -5.18 1.65
C VAL A 135 9.21 -5.50 3.13
N ALA A 136 10.42 -5.39 3.69
CA ALA A 136 10.67 -5.59 5.12
C ALA A 136 9.85 -4.63 5.98
N SER A 137 9.75 -3.37 5.58
CA SER A 137 8.90 -2.37 6.25
C SER A 137 7.42 -2.76 6.23
N TYR A 138 6.90 -3.21 5.09
CA TYR A 138 5.52 -3.70 4.96
C TYR A 138 5.25 -4.90 5.88
N LEU A 139 6.23 -5.81 6.00
CA LEU A 139 6.13 -7.03 6.80
C LEU A 139 6.38 -6.80 8.30
N GLY A 140 6.81 -5.60 8.69
CA GLY A 140 7.17 -5.30 10.09
C GLY A 140 8.37 -6.11 10.59
N ILE A 141 9.33 -6.43 9.71
CA ILE A 141 10.57 -7.13 10.03
C ILE A 141 11.78 -6.32 9.58
N THR A 142 12.99 -6.73 10.00
CA THR A 142 14.21 -6.10 9.53
C THR A 142 14.62 -6.60 8.14
N PRO A 143 15.40 -5.80 7.36
CA PRO A 143 15.93 -6.25 6.07
C PRO A 143 16.77 -7.53 6.19
N GLU A 144 17.53 -7.69 7.30
CA GLU A 144 18.35 -8.86 7.59
C GLU A 144 17.48 -10.11 7.82
N ALA A 145 16.38 -9.98 8.56
CA ALA A 145 15.42 -11.05 8.76
C ALA A 145 14.78 -11.48 7.43
N LEU A 146 14.40 -10.50 6.59
CA LEU A 146 13.87 -10.78 5.26
C LEU A 146 14.89 -11.51 4.37
N SER A 147 16.15 -11.08 4.39
CA SER A 147 17.23 -11.72 3.62
C SER A 147 17.42 -13.18 4.03
N ARG A 148 17.41 -13.48 5.34
CA ARG A 148 17.47 -14.87 5.84
C ARG A 148 16.30 -15.71 5.37
N VAL A 149 15.08 -15.23 5.51
CA VAL A 149 13.87 -15.94 5.04
C VAL A 149 13.95 -16.28 3.56
N ARG A 150 14.38 -15.33 2.73
CA ARG A 150 14.53 -15.55 1.29
C ARG A 150 15.61 -16.57 0.95
N HIS A 151 16.74 -16.52 1.68
CA HIS A 151 17.80 -17.51 1.54
C HIS A 151 17.29 -18.92 1.86
N ASP A 152 16.67 -19.10 3.03
CA ASP A 152 16.15 -20.38 3.49
C ASP A 152 15.13 -20.97 2.49
N LEU A 153 14.20 -20.15 1.99
CA LEU A 153 13.24 -20.56 0.97
C LEU A 153 13.87 -20.91 -0.39
N SER A 154 15.06 -20.38 -0.69
CA SER A 154 15.79 -20.74 -1.92
C SER A 154 16.45 -22.12 -1.83
N LEU A 155 16.74 -22.58 -0.61
CA LEU A 155 17.33 -23.92 -0.37
C LEU A 155 16.28 -25.04 -0.29
N GLU A 156 15.00 -24.68 -0.10
CA GLU A 156 13.87 -25.62 -0.05
C GLU A 156 13.32 -26.01 -1.45
N LYS A 157 13.82 -25.37 -2.52
CA LYS A 157 13.46 -25.64 -3.92
C LYS A 157 14.49 -26.55 -4.60
#